data_ccdc5d49ade48ed9f8f4e005948a7621
#
_entry.id   ccdc5d49ade48ed9f8f4e005948a7621
#
_cell.length_a   1.000
_cell.length_b   1.000
_cell.length_c   1.000
_cell.angle_alpha   90.00
_cell.angle_beta   90.00
_cell.angle_gamma   90.00
#
_symmetry.space_group_name_H-M   'P 1'
#
loop_
_entity.id
_entity.type
_entity.pdbx_description
1 polymer ?
#
loop_
_entity_poly.entity_id
_entity_poly.type
_entity_poly.pdbx_seq_one_letter_code
_entity_poly.pdbx_strand_id
1 'polypeptide(L)'
;MPEHSKMIELTNDTIDTSAVINRVRHPEAGAVVLFLGTTRELTAGRQTVALEYEAYSEMAERQLAELEAEARRRWPVIECSIVHRLGRVPPTEASVAIAVSTPHRSDAFEAGQWLIDSLKRDVPIWKKEQWADGSQEWVHPGVNQEGETGRLGGGDASPVAHR
;
A
#
# COMPACT_ATOMS: atom_id res chain seq x y z
N MET A 1 15.72 -22.72 16.39
CA MET A 1 16.05 -21.46 15.69
C MET A 1 14.76 -20.71 15.49
N PRO A 2 14.60 -19.50 16.02
CA PRO A 2 13.46 -18.69 15.62
C PRO A 2 13.58 -18.44 14.12
N GLU A 3 12.55 -18.81 13.37
CA GLU A 3 12.45 -18.41 11.97
C GLU A 3 12.64 -16.88 11.94
N HIS A 4 13.61 -16.42 11.17
CA HIS A 4 13.76 -15.01 10.88
C HIS A 4 12.47 -14.62 10.15
N SER A 5 11.57 -14.03 10.91
CA SER A 5 10.34 -13.47 10.40
C SER A 5 10.69 -12.60 9.18
N LYS A 6 10.19 -12.99 7.99
CA LYS A 6 10.43 -12.23 6.77
C LYS A 6 9.87 -10.82 6.94
N MET A 7 10.72 -9.81 6.90
CA MET A 7 10.30 -8.41 6.96
C MET A 7 9.57 -7.99 5.69
N ILE A 8 10.00 -8.54 4.54
CA ILE A 8 9.34 -8.36 3.24
C ILE A 8 8.73 -9.70 2.84
N GLU A 9 7.42 -9.71 2.58
CA GLU A 9 6.69 -10.94 2.30
C GLU A 9 5.60 -10.75 1.25
N LEU A 10 5.54 -11.68 0.30
CA LEU A 10 4.37 -11.91 -0.55
C LEU A 10 3.68 -13.20 -0.07
N THR A 11 2.38 -13.15 0.13
CA THR A 11 1.64 -14.30 0.68
C THR A 11 0.29 -14.46 0.00
N ASN A 12 -0.18 -15.69 -0.14
CA ASN A 12 -1.55 -15.97 -0.58
C ASN A 12 -2.52 -16.11 0.61
N ASP A 13 -2.00 -16.06 1.82
CA ASP A 13 -2.79 -16.18 3.03
C ASP A 13 -3.30 -14.82 3.51
N THR A 14 -4.32 -14.84 4.36
CA THR A 14 -4.79 -13.65 5.09
C THR A 14 -3.65 -13.07 5.89
N ILE A 15 -3.48 -11.75 5.82
CA ILE A 15 -2.41 -11.06 6.54
C ILE A 15 -2.70 -11.06 8.04
N ASP A 16 -1.79 -11.63 8.81
CA ASP A 16 -1.80 -11.54 10.28
C ASP A 16 -1.22 -10.19 10.72
N THR A 17 -2.10 -9.24 10.99
CA THR A 17 -1.70 -7.87 11.36
C THR A 17 -0.97 -7.80 12.68
N SER A 18 -1.31 -8.66 13.63
CA SER A 18 -0.60 -8.74 14.92
C SER A 18 0.85 -9.19 14.73
N ALA A 19 1.08 -10.17 13.87
CA ALA A 19 2.41 -10.62 13.54
C ALA A 19 3.23 -9.51 12.86
N VAL A 20 2.62 -8.77 11.95
CA VAL A 20 3.29 -7.64 11.27
C VAL A 20 3.70 -6.55 12.27
N ILE A 21 2.82 -6.18 13.19
CA ILE A 21 3.14 -5.21 14.25
C ILE A 21 4.30 -5.71 15.12
N ASN A 22 4.26 -6.98 15.51
CA ASN A 22 5.29 -7.56 16.36
C ASN A 22 6.68 -7.56 15.73
N ARG A 23 6.75 -7.68 14.40
CA ARG A 23 8.02 -7.62 13.65
C ARG A 23 8.75 -6.29 13.80
N VAL A 24 8.04 -5.20 14.03
CA VAL A 24 8.62 -3.85 14.08
C VAL A 24 8.73 -3.29 15.49
N ARG A 25 8.27 -4.02 16.50
CA ARG A 25 8.46 -3.61 17.90
C ARG A 25 9.94 -3.57 18.26
N HIS A 26 10.34 -2.51 18.93
CA HIS A 26 11.72 -2.33 19.33
C HIS A 26 11.80 -1.43 20.58
N PRO A 27 12.73 -1.70 21.53
CA PRO A 27 12.85 -0.89 22.73
C PRO A 27 13.15 0.60 22.48
N GLU A 28 13.79 0.92 21.38
CA GLU A 28 14.13 2.30 21.01
C GLU A 28 13.03 3.01 20.21
N ALA A 29 11.95 2.28 19.84
CA ALA A 29 10.86 2.85 19.10
C ALA A 29 9.87 3.56 20.01
N GLY A 30 9.65 4.85 19.77
CA GLY A 30 8.60 5.64 20.40
C GLY A 30 7.31 5.67 19.58
N ALA A 31 7.34 5.21 18.32
CA ALA A 31 6.19 5.18 17.44
C ALA A 31 6.20 3.93 16.55
N VAL A 32 5.04 3.32 16.43
CA VAL A 32 4.75 2.26 15.46
C VAL A 32 3.54 2.69 14.64
N VAL A 33 3.69 2.75 13.33
CA VAL A 33 2.59 3.02 12.41
C VAL A 33 2.34 1.78 11.58
N LEU A 34 1.09 1.33 11.55
CA LEU A 34 0.62 0.26 10.68
C LEU A 34 -0.37 0.86 9.67
N PHE A 35 -0.06 0.72 8.40
CA PHE A 35 -0.97 0.98 7.31
C PHE A 35 -1.54 -0.34 6.79
N LEU A 36 -2.85 -0.40 6.62
CA LEU A 36 -3.54 -1.50 5.94
C LEU A 36 -4.28 -0.95 4.74
N GLY A 37 -3.95 -1.47 3.56
CA GLY A 37 -4.76 -1.27 2.36
C GLY A 37 -5.83 -2.34 2.30
N THR A 38 -7.09 -1.94 2.36
CA THR A 38 -8.22 -2.87 2.39
C THR A 38 -9.06 -2.78 1.12
N THR A 39 -9.77 -3.85 0.79
CA THR A 39 -10.67 -3.89 -0.35
C THR A 39 -11.97 -3.17 -0.01
N ARG A 40 -12.36 -2.20 -0.84
CA ARG A 40 -13.62 -1.47 -0.71
C ARG A 40 -14.75 -2.20 -1.40
N GLU A 41 -15.94 -2.14 -0.83
CA GLU A 41 -17.17 -2.69 -1.42
C GLU A 41 -17.67 -1.86 -2.61
N LEU A 42 -17.44 -0.53 -2.60
CA LEU A 42 -17.84 0.37 -3.67
C LEU A 42 -16.62 1.05 -4.30
N THR A 43 -16.56 1.01 -5.63
CA THR A 43 -15.53 1.71 -6.42
C THR A 43 -16.23 2.44 -7.56
N ALA A 44 -16.16 3.77 -7.57
CA ALA A 44 -16.82 4.64 -8.57
C ALA A 44 -18.32 4.31 -8.76
N GLY A 45 -19.04 4.03 -7.68
CA GLY A 45 -20.46 3.71 -7.69
C GLY A 45 -20.79 2.27 -8.10
N ARG A 46 -19.77 1.45 -8.40
CA ARG A 46 -19.94 0.03 -8.74
C ARG A 46 -19.59 -0.85 -7.53
N GLN A 47 -20.38 -1.90 -7.33
CA GLN A 47 -20.12 -2.85 -6.25
C GLN A 47 -19.01 -3.82 -6.63
N THR A 48 -17.96 -3.85 -5.81
CA THR A 48 -16.83 -4.77 -5.90
C THR A 48 -17.10 -6.00 -5.04
N VAL A 49 -16.99 -7.18 -5.66
CA VAL A 49 -17.11 -8.46 -4.94
C VAL A 49 -15.77 -8.87 -4.34
N ALA A 50 -14.69 -8.67 -5.08
CA ALA A 50 -13.34 -8.94 -4.62
C ALA A 50 -12.32 -8.25 -5.52
N LEU A 51 -11.11 -8.11 -5.00
CA LEU A 51 -9.92 -7.83 -5.79
C LEU A 51 -9.09 -9.11 -5.90
N GLU A 52 -8.39 -9.27 -6.99
CA GLU A 52 -7.44 -10.35 -7.18
C GLU A 52 -6.08 -9.78 -7.58
N TYR A 53 -5.05 -10.16 -6.84
CA TYR A 53 -3.70 -9.64 -7.04
C TYR A 53 -2.77 -10.69 -7.62
N GLU A 54 -1.97 -10.26 -8.59
CA GLU A 54 -0.90 -11.05 -9.18
C GLU A 54 0.38 -10.22 -9.21
N ALA A 55 1.52 -10.90 -9.12
CA ALA A 55 2.83 -10.24 -9.15
C ALA A 55 3.89 -11.16 -9.78
N TYR A 56 4.91 -10.52 -10.34
CA TYR A 56 6.20 -11.18 -10.59
C TYR A 56 6.95 -11.24 -9.27
N SER A 57 6.84 -12.35 -8.56
CA SER A 57 7.23 -12.45 -7.16
C SER A 57 8.68 -12.05 -6.88
N GLU A 58 9.64 -12.54 -7.65
CA GLU A 58 11.05 -12.20 -7.45
C GLU A 58 11.33 -10.70 -7.65
N MET A 59 10.78 -10.10 -8.70
CA MET A 59 10.93 -8.68 -8.98
C MET A 59 10.21 -7.84 -7.94
N ALA A 60 9.00 -8.23 -7.56
CA ALA A 60 8.22 -7.53 -6.56
C ALA A 60 8.93 -7.56 -5.19
N GLU A 61 9.41 -8.69 -4.74
CA GLU A 61 10.16 -8.80 -3.48
C GLU A 61 11.43 -7.94 -3.50
N ARG A 62 12.16 -7.95 -4.59
CA ARG A 62 13.37 -7.12 -4.76
C ARG A 62 13.03 -5.64 -4.66
N GLN A 63 12.00 -5.20 -5.36
CA GLN A 63 11.60 -3.79 -5.34
C GLN A 63 11.04 -3.36 -3.99
N LEU A 64 10.30 -4.22 -3.30
CA LEU A 64 9.87 -3.95 -1.93
C LEU A 64 11.07 -3.81 -0.98
N ALA A 65 12.08 -4.64 -1.13
CA ALA A 65 13.32 -4.53 -0.35
C ALA A 65 14.09 -3.24 -0.66
N GLU A 66 14.10 -2.79 -1.91
CA GLU A 66 14.68 -1.51 -2.31
C GLU A 66 13.93 -0.32 -1.69
N LEU A 67 12.60 -0.39 -1.62
CA LEU A 67 11.79 0.63 -0.95
C LEU A 67 12.08 0.70 0.55
N GLU A 68 12.19 -0.44 1.20
CA GLU A 68 12.59 -0.50 2.61
C GLU A 68 13.97 0.16 2.82
N ALA A 69 14.94 -0.20 2.02
CA ALA A 69 16.29 0.36 2.09
C ALA A 69 16.29 1.88 1.88
N GLU A 70 15.49 2.38 0.94
CA GLU A 70 15.36 3.82 0.70
C GLU A 70 14.67 4.54 1.86
N ALA A 71 13.65 3.95 2.46
CA ALA A 71 13.00 4.50 3.64
C ALA A 71 13.99 4.65 4.81
N ARG A 72 14.85 3.65 5.00
CA ARG A 72 15.92 3.71 6.03
C ARG A 72 16.96 4.79 5.75
N ARG A 73 17.18 5.17 4.50
CA ARG A 73 18.08 6.28 4.14
C ARG A 73 17.44 7.64 4.42
N ARG A 74 16.12 7.75 4.27
CA ARG A 74 15.40 9.04 4.37
C ARG A 74 14.94 9.38 5.78
N TRP A 75 14.62 8.37 6.57
CA TRP A 75 14.08 8.52 7.92
C TRP A 75 14.82 7.62 8.90
N PRO A 76 14.80 7.95 10.20
CA PRO A 76 15.41 7.09 11.23
C PRO A 76 14.54 5.87 11.52
N VAL A 77 14.30 5.05 10.50
CA VAL A 77 13.54 3.80 10.61
C VAL A 77 14.32 2.79 11.45
N ILE A 78 13.69 2.28 12.49
CA ILE A 78 14.25 1.24 13.33
C ILE A 78 13.98 -0.12 12.71
N GLU A 79 12.69 -0.43 12.47
CA GLU A 79 12.24 -1.63 11.79
C GLU A 79 11.12 -1.30 10.80
N CYS A 80 11.06 -2.07 9.71
CA CYS A 80 10.04 -1.92 8.67
C CYS A 80 9.63 -3.30 8.17
N SER A 81 8.34 -3.55 8.08
CA SER A 81 7.80 -4.76 7.50
C SER A 81 6.76 -4.43 6.44
N ILE A 82 6.87 -5.08 5.29
CA ILE A 82 5.93 -4.92 4.18
C ILE A 82 5.43 -6.31 3.78
N VAL A 83 4.12 -6.51 3.88
CA VAL A 83 3.47 -7.76 3.46
C VAL A 83 2.43 -7.44 2.42
N HIS A 84 2.48 -8.08 1.28
CA HIS A 84 1.43 -7.98 0.26
C HIS A 84 0.79 -9.34 0.01
N ARG A 85 -0.54 -9.37 0.05
CA ARG A 85 -1.33 -10.56 -0.25
C ARG A 85 -1.56 -10.65 -1.75
N LEU A 86 -1.38 -11.85 -2.29
CA LEU A 86 -1.71 -12.22 -3.66
C LEU A 86 -2.96 -13.08 -3.68
N GLY A 87 -3.58 -13.21 -4.84
CA GLY A 87 -4.83 -13.92 -4.99
C GLY A 87 -6.05 -13.07 -4.61
N ARG A 88 -7.12 -13.73 -4.26
CA ARG A 88 -8.41 -13.09 -4.00
C ARG A 88 -8.44 -12.42 -2.64
N VAL A 89 -8.83 -11.15 -2.62
CA VAL A 89 -9.01 -10.35 -1.40
C VAL A 89 -10.43 -9.81 -1.35
N PRO A 90 -11.31 -10.37 -0.50
CA PRO A 90 -12.67 -9.89 -0.34
C PRO A 90 -12.76 -8.51 0.29
N PRO A 91 -13.94 -7.83 0.21
CA PRO A 91 -14.13 -6.56 0.89
C PRO A 91 -13.78 -6.62 2.38
N THR A 92 -13.26 -5.55 2.91
CA THR A 92 -12.78 -5.34 4.29
C THR A 92 -11.45 -6.02 4.64
N GLU A 93 -11.03 -7.02 3.87
CA GLU A 93 -9.75 -7.69 4.12
C GLU A 93 -8.58 -6.88 3.55
N ALA A 94 -7.43 -7.02 4.21
CA ALA A 94 -6.21 -6.31 3.82
C ALA A 94 -5.51 -7.00 2.64
N SER A 95 -5.16 -6.21 1.64
CA SER A 95 -4.27 -6.64 0.54
C SER A 95 -2.81 -6.32 0.82
N VAL A 96 -2.55 -5.32 1.61
CA VAL A 96 -1.20 -4.87 1.97
C VAL A 96 -1.15 -4.40 3.41
N ALA A 97 -0.06 -4.72 4.08
CA ALA A 97 0.27 -4.20 5.40
C ALA A 97 1.69 -3.63 5.38
N ILE A 98 1.83 -2.40 5.83
CA ILE A 98 3.12 -1.73 5.98
C ILE A 98 3.23 -1.27 7.43
N ALA A 99 4.22 -1.79 8.15
CA ALA A 99 4.51 -1.38 9.51
C ALA A 99 5.90 -0.74 9.59
N VAL A 100 5.98 0.38 10.27
CA VAL A 100 7.22 1.15 10.44
C VAL A 100 7.34 1.53 11.91
N SER A 101 8.52 1.35 12.47
CA SER A 101 8.85 1.89 13.80
C SER A 101 9.98 2.90 13.70
N THR A 102 9.85 3.98 14.47
CA THR A 102 10.80 5.09 14.54
C THR A 102 10.88 5.62 15.97
N PRO A 103 11.93 6.40 16.33
CA PRO A 103 11.97 7.06 17.62
C PRO A 103 10.80 8.01 17.86
N HIS A 104 10.38 8.76 16.82
CA HIS A 104 9.32 9.77 16.91
C HIS A 104 8.26 9.57 15.83
N ARG A 105 7.00 9.89 16.16
CA ARG A 105 5.83 9.61 15.32
C ARG A 105 5.83 10.28 13.93
N SER A 106 6.37 11.48 13.81
CA SER A 106 6.38 12.20 12.54
C SER A 106 7.07 11.40 11.45
N ASP A 107 8.23 10.85 11.75
CA ASP A 107 9.00 10.04 10.81
C ASP A 107 8.25 8.74 10.44
N ALA A 108 7.57 8.14 11.40
CA ALA A 108 6.79 6.91 11.15
C ALA A 108 5.62 7.17 10.18
N PHE A 109 4.88 8.25 10.36
CA PHE A 109 3.81 8.63 9.43
C PHE A 109 4.33 8.98 8.04
N GLU A 110 5.39 9.78 7.97
CA GLU A 110 5.99 10.18 6.68
C GLU A 110 6.54 8.96 5.92
N ALA A 111 7.30 8.12 6.59
CA ALA A 111 7.87 6.91 5.99
C ALA A 111 6.76 5.94 5.54
N GLY A 112 5.74 5.73 6.36
CA GLY A 112 4.62 4.87 6.03
C GLY A 112 3.85 5.34 4.80
N GLN A 113 3.55 6.62 4.72
CA GLN A 113 2.88 7.20 3.54
C GLN A 113 3.76 7.09 2.29
N TRP A 114 5.02 7.44 2.39
CA TRP A 114 5.93 7.33 1.26
C TRP A 114 6.07 5.89 0.75
N LEU A 115 6.12 4.91 1.65
CA LEU A 115 6.22 3.50 1.29
C LEU A 115 5.00 3.02 0.51
N ILE A 116 3.79 3.33 0.96
CA ILE A 116 2.58 2.89 0.23
C ILE A 116 2.45 3.61 -1.11
N ASP A 117 2.74 4.89 -1.18
CA ASP A 117 2.68 5.66 -2.43
C ASP A 117 3.68 5.11 -3.45
N SER A 118 4.91 4.84 -3.01
CA SER A 118 5.96 4.28 -3.86
C SER A 118 5.66 2.84 -4.30
N LEU A 119 5.12 2.02 -3.40
CA LEU A 119 4.72 0.66 -3.71
C LEU A 119 3.69 0.64 -4.83
N LYS A 120 2.65 1.45 -4.72
CA LYS A 120 1.58 1.52 -5.73
C LYS A 120 2.07 2.03 -7.08
N ARG A 121 3.04 2.92 -7.09
CA ARG A 121 3.60 3.49 -8.32
C ARG A 121 4.60 2.56 -9.01
N ASP A 122 5.48 1.92 -8.25
CA ASP A 122 6.72 1.35 -8.77
C ASP A 122 6.77 -0.19 -8.73
N VAL A 123 6.04 -0.83 -7.81
CA VAL A 123 6.13 -2.29 -7.63
C VAL A 123 5.17 -3.01 -8.59
N PRO A 124 5.63 -4.03 -9.34
CA PRO A 124 4.80 -4.71 -10.34
C PRO A 124 3.83 -5.71 -9.70
N ILE A 125 2.84 -5.18 -9.05
CA ILE A 125 1.70 -5.91 -8.48
C ILE A 125 0.45 -5.46 -9.22
N TRP A 126 -0.21 -6.39 -9.89
CA TRP A 126 -1.39 -6.16 -10.72
C TRP A 126 -2.63 -6.50 -9.94
N LYS A 127 -3.70 -5.72 -10.10
CA LYS A 127 -5.00 -6.05 -9.52
C LYS A 127 -6.07 -6.18 -10.58
N LYS A 128 -6.91 -7.19 -10.39
CA LYS A 128 -8.10 -7.44 -11.18
C LYS A 128 -9.31 -7.20 -10.29
N GLU A 129 -10.19 -6.33 -10.72
CA GLU A 129 -11.40 -6.05 -10.00
C GLU A 129 -12.52 -6.97 -10.48
N GLN A 130 -13.17 -7.64 -9.52
CA GLN A 130 -14.32 -8.49 -9.77
C GLN A 130 -15.58 -7.74 -9.34
N TRP A 131 -16.43 -7.42 -10.32
CA TRP A 131 -17.64 -6.66 -10.10
C TRP A 131 -18.83 -7.54 -9.76
N ALA A 132 -19.84 -6.99 -9.10
CA ALA A 132 -21.05 -7.73 -8.72
C ALA A 132 -21.88 -8.24 -9.91
N ASP A 133 -21.73 -7.62 -11.09
CA ASP A 133 -22.38 -8.06 -12.34
C ASP A 133 -21.68 -9.26 -13.00
N GLY A 134 -20.60 -9.78 -12.40
CA GLY A 134 -19.81 -10.89 -12.91
C GLY A 134 -18.69 -10.49 -13.88
N SER A 135 -18.60 -9.21 -14.24
CA SER A 135 -17.49 -8.70 -15.07
C SER A 135 -16.22 -8.57 -14.26
N GLN A 136 -15.09 -8.57 -14.96
CA GLN A 136 -13.75 -8.43 -14.38
C GLN A 136 -12.94 -7.42 -15.19
N GLU A 137 -12.09 -6.68 -14.49
CA GLU A 137 -11.24 -5.66 -15.12
C GLU A 137 -9.86 -5.64 -14.48
N TRP A 138 -8.82 -5.72 -15.31
CA TRP A 138 -7.45 -5.49 -14.86
C TRP A 138 -7.20 -4.01 -14.68
N VAL A 139 -6.67 -3.65 -13.51
CA VAL A 139 -6.24 -2.28 -13.20
C VAL A 139 -4.72 -2.25 -13.19
N HIS A 140 -4.15 -1.35 -14.00
CA HIS A 140 -2.70 -1.19 -14.09
C HIS A 140 -2.11 -0.73 -12.75
N PRO A 141 -0.94 -1.26 -12.33
CA PRO A 141 -0.25 -0.76 -11.13
C PRO A 141 0.01 0.75 -11.25
N GLY A 142 -0.20 1.48 -10.18
CA GLY A 142 0.02 2.92 -10.13
C GLY A 142 -1.10 3.80 -10.68
N VAL A 143 -2.17 3.22 -11.23
CA VAL A 143 -3.36 3.97 -11.62
C VAL A 143 -4.34 3.97 -10.46
N ASN A 144 -4.46 5.13 -9.78
CA ASN A 144 -5.54 5.34 -8.82
C ASN A 144 -6.80 5.68 -9.57
N GLN A 145 -7.85 4.89 -9.44
CA GLN A 145 -9.17 5.21 -9.99
C GLN A 145 -9.77 6.50 -9.39
N GLU A 146 -9.23 6.96 -8.28
CA GLU A 146 -9.60 8.24 -7.65
C GLU A 146 -9.00 9.45 -8.38
N GLY A 147 -7.98 9.26 -9.20
CA GLY A 147 -7.30 10.37 -9.90
C GLY A 147 -8.03 10.90 -11.12
N GLU A 148 -8.96 10.15 -11.68
CA GLU A 148 -9.65 10.60 -12.90
C GLU A 148 -10.87 11.49 -12.64
N THR A 149 -11.45 11.48 -11.44
CA THR A 149 -12.60 12.34 -11.12
C THR A 149 -12.24 13.67 -10.48
N GLY A 150 -10.98 13.88 -10.12
CA GLY A 150 -10.53 15.06 -9.39
C GLY A 150 -9.95 16.20 -10.23
N ARG A 151 -9.81 16.07 -11.54
CA ARG A 151 -9.12 17.07 -12.37
C ARG A 151 -9.94 17.66 -13.54
N LEU A 152 -11.24 17.64 -13.47
CA LEU A 152 -12.08 18.43 -14.38
C LEU A 152 -12.66 19.67 -13.71
N GLY A 153 -11.87 20.34 -12.90
CA GLY A 153 -12.18 21.61 -12.27
C GLY A 153 -11.00 22.58 -12.37
N GLY A 154 -10.38 22.65 -13.53
CA GLY A 154 -9.42 23.69 -13.85
C GLY A 154 -10.17 24.98 -14.13
N GLY A 155 -10.18 25.87 -13.17
CA GLY A 155 -10.83 27.15 -13.30
C GLY A 155 -10.36 27.96 -14.49
N ASP A 156 -11.30 28.35 -15.26
CA ASP A 156 -11.20 29.48 -16.15
C ASP A 156 -10.91 30.72 -15.31
N ALA A 157 -9.68 31.13 -15.26
CA ALA A 157 -9.28 32.42 -14.74
C ALA A 157 -9.24 33.42 -15.90
N SER A 158 -10.36 34.00 -16.21
CA SER A 158 -10.42 35.18 -17.08
C SER A 158 -9.68 36.32 -16.40
N PRO A 159 -8.81 37.05 -17.10
CA PRO A 159 -8.16 38.23 -16.52
C PRO A 159 -9.15 39.38 -16.44
N VAL A 160 -9.38 39.86 -15.24
CA VAL A 160 -10.11 41.10 -15.02
C VAL A 160 -9.21 42.26 -15.46
N ALA A 161 -9.66 42.95 -16.49
CA ALA A 161 -9.03 44.18 -16.93
C ALA A 161 -9.27 45.28 -15.89
N HIS A 162 -8.21 45.85 -15.38
CA HIS A 162 -8.26 47.07 -14.61
C HIS A 162 -8.43 48.27 -15.57
N ARG A 163 -9.44 49.07 -15.28
CA ARG A 163 -9.43 50.49 -15.57
C ARG A 163 -9.26 51.26 -14.28
#